data_4c7b6d009880526cb9c64d15c5ed632a
#
_entry.id   4c7b6d009880526cb9c64d15c5ed632a
#
_cell.length_a   1.000
_cell.length_b   1.000
_cell.length_c   1.000
_cell.angle_alpha   90.00
_cell.angle_beta   90.00
_cell.angle_gamma   90.00
#
_symmetry.space_group_name_H-M   'P 1'
#
loop_
_entity.id
_entity.type
_entity.pdbx_description
1 polymer ?
#
loop_
_entity_poly.entity_id
_entity_poly.type
_entity_poly.pdbx_seq_one_letter_code
_entity_poly.pdbx_strand_id
1 'polypeptide(L)'
;MRRDEFLPLAASFLSEKTGIPADAFRPGSNLVKEGLVDSLAFMQLIDFVESATGARLDTENFSLERFSTLEKIHANFIAAAIAGDRL
;
A
#
# COMPACT_ATOMS: atom_id res chain seq x y z
N MET A 1 -9.53 4.59 -6.53
CA MET A 1 -8.66 3.71 -7.35
C MET A 1 -9.10 2.26 -7.16
N ARG A 2 -9.26 1.55 -8.24
CA ARG A 2 -9.69 0.16 -8.19
C ARG A 2 -8.54 -0.75 -7.82
N ARG A 3 -8.86 -1.94 -7.29
CA ARG A 3 -7.84 -2.92 -6.89
C ARG A 3 -6.90 -3.29 -8.06
N ASP A 4 -7.46 -3.55 -9.22
CA ASP A 4 -6.70 -3.94 -10.40
C ASP A 4 -5.86 -2.80 -11.00
N GLU A 5 -6.17 -1.57 -10.64
CA GLU A 5 -5.34 -0.41 -10.98
C GLU A 5 -4.26 -0.19 -9.93
N PHE A 6 -4.60 -0.32 -8.67
CA PHE A 6 -3.69 -0.08 -7.55
C PHE A 6 -2.54 -1.09 -7.50
N LEU A 7 -2.85 -2.38 -7.65
CA LEU A 7 -1.86 -3.43 -7.45
C LEU A 7 -0.65 -3.29 -8.37
N PRO A 8 -0.81 -3.13 -9.71
CA PRO A 8 0.35 -2.95 -10.56
C PRO A 8 1.07 -1.62 -10.33
N LEU A 9 0.35 -0.55 -10.01
CA LEU A 9 0.99 0.74 -9.73
C LEU A 9 1.85 0.68 -8.47
N ALA A 10 1.35 0.06 -7.40
CA ALA A 10 2.09 -0.10 -6.16
C ALA A 10 3.29 -1.00 -6.34
N ALA A 11 3.14 -2.09 -7.10
CA ALA A 11 4.24 -3.00 -7.38
C ALA A 11 5.35 -2.30 -8.17
N SER A 12 4.99 -1.51 -9.18
CA SER A 12 5.97 -0.72 -9.94
C SER A 12 6.68 0.31 -9.07
N PHE A 13 5.93 0.99 -8.22
CA PHE A 13 6.48 1.98 -7.30
C PHE A 13 7.51 1.32 -6.36
N LEU A 14 7.14 0.19 -5.76
CA LEU A 14 8.04 -0.52 -4.84
C LEU A 14 9.25 -1.09 -5.56
N SER A 15 9.06 -1.60 -6.78
CA SER A 15 10.17 -2.09 -7.58
C SER A 15 11.20 -0.99 -7.83
N GLU A 16 10.74 0.19 -8.14
CA GLU A 16 11.62 1.35 -8.36
C GLU A 16 12.37 1.74 -7.09
N LYS A 17 11.71 1.68 -5.93
CA LYS A 17 12.31 2.08 -4.65
C LYS A 17 13.26 1.04 -4.08
N THR A 18 13.00 -0.24 -4.31
CA THR A 18 13.75 -1.34 -3.69
C THR A 18 14.73 -2.02 -4.62
N GLY A 19 14.54 -1.90 -5.93
CA GLY A 19 15.31 -2.65 -6.91
C GLY A 19 14.85 -4.09 -7.09
N ILE A 20 13.80 -4.51 -6.39
CA ILE A 20 13.23 -5.85 -6.50
C ILE A 20 12.25 -5.87 -7.67
N PRO A 21 12.23 -6.93 -8.51
CA PRO A 21 11.29 -6.99 -9.63
C PRO A 21 9.84 -6.82 -9.20
N ALA A 22 9.06 -6.12 -10.00
CA ALA A 22 7.67 -5.80 -9.67
C ALA A 22 6.82 -7.05 -9.44
N ASP A 23 7.10 -8.15 -10.13
CA ASP A 23 6.34 -9.39 -9.99
C ASP A 23 6.58 -10.10 -8.66
N ALA A 24 7.57 -9.67 -7.88
CA ALA A 24 7.76 -10.17 -6.51
C ALA A 24 6.75 -9.59 -5.52
N PHE A 25 6.12 -8.46 -5.87
CA PHE A 25 5.14 -7.79 -5.01
C PHE A 25 3.75 -8.28 -5.34
N ARG A 26 3.42 -9.46 -4.88
CA ARG A 26 2.10 -10.07 -5.10
C ARG A 26 1.06 -9.49 -4.15
N PRO A 27 -0.23 -9.52 -4.49
CA PRO A 27 -1.27 -8.96 -3.63
C PRO A 27 -1.25 -9.48 -2.20
N GLY A 28 -0.98 -10.77 -2.00
CA GLY A 28 -0.96 -11.38 -0.69
C GLY A 28 0.41 -11.50 -0.04
N SER A 29 1.47 -10.99 -0.68
CA SER A 29 2.82 -11.05 -0.10
C SER A 29 2.93 -10.13 1.10
N ASN A 30 3.46 -10.64 2.21
CA ASN A 30 3.69 -9.81 3.39
C ASN A 30 4.95 -9.00 3.17
N LEU A 31 4.78 -7.71 2.94
CA LEU A 31 5.86 -6.82 2.49
C LEU A 31 7.03 -6.77 3.47
N VAL A 32 6.73 -6.69 4.75
CA VAL A 32 7.76 -6.55 5.79
C VAL A 32 8.34 -7.91 6.18
N LYS A 33 7.46 -8.89 6.43
CA LYS A 33 7.91 -10.22 6.88
C LYS A 33 8.74 -10.95 5.83
N GLU A 34 8.41 -10.77 4.57
CA GLU A 34 9.16 -11.39 3.47
C GLU A 34 10.39 -10.59 3.07
N GLY A 35 10.64 -9.48 3.75
CA GLY A 35 11.81 -8.66 3.50
C GLY A 35 11.76 -7.90 2.19
N LEU A 36 10.57 -7.71 1.62
CA LEU A 36 10.39 -6.99 0.36
C LEU A 36 10.54 -5.48 0.55
N VAL A 37 10.14 -4.96 1.70
CA VAL A 37 10.30 -3.53 2.01
C VAL A 37 10.85 -3.36 3.42
N ASP A 38 11.67 -2.34 3.61
CA ASP A 38 12.07 -1.88 4.93
C ASP A 38 11.12 -0.77 5.39
N SER A 39 11.36 -0.21 6.57
CA SER A 39 10.49 0.83 7.11
C SER A 39 10.47 2.09 6.24
N LEU A 40 11.59 2.44 5.63
CA LEU A 40 11.63 3.61 4.75
C LEU A 40 10.79 3.40 3.49
N ALA A 41 10.96 2.25 2.83
CA ALA A 41 10.19 1.94 1.63
C ALA A 41 8.70 1.83 1.96
N PHE A 42 8.37 1.29 3.12
CA PHE A 42 6.98 1.19 3.58
C PHE A 42 6.35 2.57 3.76
N MET A 43 7.06 3.50 4.41
CA MET A 43 6.56 4.86 4.59
C MET A 43 6.41 5.59 3.27
N GLN A 44 7.33 5.36 2.33
CA GLN A 44 7.22 5.92 0.99
C GLN A 44 5.99 5.38 0.26
N LEU A 45 5.66 4.11 0.47
CA LEU A 45 4.45 3.52 -0.10
C LEU A 45 3.19 4.18 0.48
N ILE A 46 3.16 4.42 1.78
CA ILE A 46 2.03 5.10 2.41
C ILE A 46 1.88 6.52 1.85
N ASP A 47 2.99 7.26 1.70
CA ASP A 47 2.96 8.59 1.08
C ASP A 47 2.41 8.54 -0.34
N PHE A 48 2.82 7.53 -1.10
CA PHE A 48 2.32 7.32 -2.46
C PHE A 48 0.79 7.10 -2.46
N VAL A 49 0.31 6.26 -1.55
CA VAL A 49 -1.12 5.97 -1.45
C VAL A 49 -1.90 7.22 -1.05
N GLU A 50 -1.40 7.97 -0.07
CA GLU A 50 -2.03 9.22 0.35
C GLU A 50 -2.10 10.23 -0.80
N SER A 51 -1.03 10.38 -1.56
CA SER A 51 -1.00 11.27 -2.71
C SER A 51 -1.96 10.85 -3.81
N ALA A 52 -2.04 9.54 -4.05
CA ALA A 52 -2.89 9.00 -5.12
C ALA A 52 -4.37 9.11 -4.80
N THR A 53 -4.73 9.04 -3.53
CA THR A 53 -6.14 9.01 -3.10
C THR A 53 -6.62 10.30 -2.46
N GLY A 54 -5.71 11.17 -2.03
CA GLY A 54 -6.05 12.35 -1.26
C GLY A 54 -6.41 12.06 0.19
N ALA A 55 -6.38 10.79 0.58
CA ALA A 55 -6.67 10.37 1.95
C ALA A 55 -5.42 10.48 2.82
N ARG A 56 -5.61 10.46 4.12
CA ARG A 56 -4.50 10.44 5.08
C ARG A 56 -4.63 9.23 5.99
N LEU A 57 -3.48 8.61 6.27
CA LEU A 57 -3.43 7.49 7.20
C LEU A 57 -3.63 8.02 8.62
N ASP A 58 -4.55 7.38 9.35
CA ASP A 58 -4.75 7.67 10.76
C ASP A 58 -3.66 6.95 11.56
N THR A 59 -2.65 7.71 11.99
CA THR A 59 -1.51 7.14 12.70
C THR A 59 -1.87 6.63 14.10
N GLU A 60 -2.96 7.11 14.67
CA GLU A 60 -3.42 6.61 15.97
C GLU A 60 -4.00 5.20 15.86
N ASN A 61 -4.59 4.88 14.71
CA ASN A 61 -5.17 3.58 14.45
C ASN A 61 -4.32 2.75 13.49
N PHE A 62 -3.08 3.16 13.29
CA PHE A 62 -2.17 2.45 12.40
C PHE A 62 -1.85 1.07 12.96
N SER A 63 -1.95 0.06 12.10
CA SER A 63 -1.56 -1.31 12.42
C SER A 63 -0.74 -1.85 11.26
N LEU A 64 0.49 -2.25 11.53
CA LEU A 64 1.36 -2.81 10.51
C LEU A 64 0.72 -4.05 9.88
N GLU A 65 -0.01 -4.84 10.68
CA GLU A 65 -0.69 -6.01 10.20
C GLU A 65 -1.76 -5.68 9.16
N ARG A 66 -2.51 -4.60 9.39
CA ARG A 66 -3.58 -4.17 8.46
C ARG A 66 -3.04 -3.66 7.14
N PHE A 67 -1.78 -3.27 7.10
CA PHE A 67 -1.13 -2.74 5.90
C PHE A 67 0.04 -3.62 5.47
N SER A 68 0.03 -4.88 5.86
CA SER A 68 1.15 -5.80 5.61
C SER A 68 1.22 -6.32 4.18
N THR A 69 0.12 -6.29 3.44
CA THR A 69 0.07 -6.70 2.03
C THR A 69 -0.55 -5.60 1.20
N LEU A 70 -0.26 -5.59 -0.11
CA LEU A 70 -0.88 -4.62 -1.02
C LEU A 70 -2.40 -4.77 -1.04
N GLU A 71 -2.88 -5.99 -0.96
CA GLU A 71 -4.32 -6.27 -0.93
C GLU A 71 -4.97 -5.66 0.32
N LYS A 72 -4.33 -5.81 1.48
CA LYS A 72 -4.83 -5.23 2.72
C LYS A 72 -4.77 -3.71 2.70
N ILE A 73 -3.73 -3.14 2.13
CA ILE A 73 -3.60 -1.69 2.00
C ILE A 73 -4.78 -1.16 1.17
N HIS A 74 -5.06 -1.80 0.05
CA HIS A 74 -6.20 -1.38 -0.79
C HIS A 74 -7.51 -1.47 -0.01
N ALA A 75 -7.76 -2.59 0.65
CA ALA A 75 -9.02 -2.82 1.36
C ALA A 75 -9.20 -1.88 2.55
N ASN A 76 -8.14 -1.65 3.32
CA ASN A 76 -8.24 -0.89 4.58
C ASN A 76 -7.99 0.59 4.41
N PHE A 77 -7.37 1.02 3.32
CA PHE A 77 -7.01 2.41 3.10
C PHE A 77 -7.80 3.01 1.96
N ILE A 78 -7.67 2.46 0.76
CA ILE A 78 -8.25 3.05 -0.45
C ILE A 78 -9.77 2.84 -0.49
N ALA A 79 -10.22 1.63 -0.28
CA ALA A 79 -11.65 1.33 -0.30
C ALA A 79 -12.38 2.05 0.84
N ALA A 80 -11.77 2.10 2.03
CA ALA A 80 -12.34 2.80 3.17
C ALA A 80 -12.41 4.32 2.94
N ALA A 81 -11.37 4.90 2.31
CA ALA A 81 -11.36 6.32 1.99
C ALA A 81 -12.45 6.68 0.98
N ILE A 82 -12.65 5.84 -0.05
CA ILE A 82 -13.72 6.04 -1.03
C ILE A 82 -15.08 5.96 -0.35
N ALA A 83 -15.28 4.98 0.53
CA ALA A 83 -16.52 4.84 1.27
C ALA A 83 -16.79 6.04 2.19
N GLY A 84 -15.72 6.56 2.82
CA GLY A 84 -15.81 7.75 3.65
C GLY A 84 -16.22 9.00 2.88
N ASP A 85 -15.74 9.14 1.67
CA ASP A 85 -16.05 10.30 0.82
C ASP A 85 -17.51 10.38 0.41
N ARG A 86 -18.24 9.29 0.53
CA ARG A 86 -19.66 9.26 0.19
C ARG A 86 -20.56 9.72 1.33
N LEU A 87 -20.01 9.85 2.49
CA LEU A 87 -20.74 10.32 3.66
C LEU A 87 -20.76 11.83 3.73
#